data_d8335f4a7c3df7c3809588c71e873462
#
_entry.id   d8335f4a7c3df7c3809588c71e873462
#
_cell.length_a   1.000
_cell.length_b   1.000
_cell.length_c   1.000
_cell.angle_alpha   90.00
_cell.angle_beta   90.00
_cell.angle_gamma   90.00
#
_symmetry.space_group_name_H-M   'P 1'
#
loop_
_entity.id
_entity.type
_entity.pdbx_description
1 polymer ?
#
loop_
_entity_poly.entity_id
_entity_poly.type
_entity_poly.pdbx_seq_one_letter_code
_entity_poly.pdbx_strand_id
1 'polypeptide(L)'
;MIRFFALSLLLGSMASAASAADVVVEIRGVEARAGALQTSLQTRSEFMKEKGLRSVVEQPAPGVVRITFSNVPAGEYAFNALHDLDGNGRMTLSKSYIPSDGWAMVGGEKLQGAPTFDDVKFVVGSDNMTVRVKMTYFDGNIPSANPAR
;
A
#
# COMPACT_ATOMS: atom_id res chain seq x y z
N MET A 1 69.12 -17.56 2.88
CA MET A 1 68.11 -16.72 2.16
C MET A 1 66.76 -17.41 2.34
N ILE A 2 65.94 -16.89 3.25
CA ILE A 2 64.62 -17.46 3.53
C ILE A 2 63.61 -16.53 2.86
N ARG A 3 62.85 -17.02 1.86
CA ARG A 3 61.82 -16.29 1.14
C ARG A 3 60.49 -16.57 1.83
N PHE A 4 59.92 -15.54 2.49
CA PHE A 4 58.55 -15.57 3.01
C PHE A 4 57.57 -15.31 1.85
N PHE A 5 56.74 -16.31 1.52
CA PHE A 5 55.58 -16.11 0.65
C PHE A 5 54.41 -15.61 1.53
N ALA A 6 54.02 -14.37 1.31
CA ALA A 6 52.81 -13.82 1.92
C ALA A 6 51.62 -14.30 1.11
N LEU A 7 50.81 -15.17 1.68
CA LEU A 7 49.53 -15.63 1.13
C LEU A 7 48.46 -14.59 1.47
N SER A 8 48.11 -13.73 0.51
CA SER A 8 47.03 -12.76 0.65
C SER A 8 45.68 -13.47 0.49
N LEU A 9 44.95 -13.61 1.58
CA LEU A 9 43.60 -14.15 1.60
C LEU A 9 42.63 -13.05 1.14
N LEU A 10 42.14 -13.11 -0.11
CA LEU A 10 41.04 -12.26 -0.58
C LEU A 10 39.73 -12.78 0.07
N LEU A 11 39.24 -12.06 1.08
CA LEU A 11 37.86 -12.23 1.53
C LEU A 11 36.92 -11.58 0.50
N GLY A 12 36.36 -12.39 -0.39
CA GLY A 12 35.29 -11.97 -1.27
C GLY A 12 34.03 -11.71 -0.45
N SER A 13 33.64 -10.45 -0.29
CA SER A 13 32.33 -10.09 0.25
C SER A 13 31.24 -10.55 -0.73
N MET A 14 30.56 -11.65 -0.41
CA MET A 14 29.32 -12.01 -1.11
C MET A 14 28.25 -11.01 -0.72
N ALA A 15 28.02 -10.00 -1.55
CA ALA A 15 26.85 -9.15 -1.48
C ALA A 15 25.64 -10.05 -1.73
N SER A 16 24.87 -10.34 -0.68
CA SER A 16 23.56 -10.98 -0.84
C SER A 16 22.68 -10.05 -1.66
N ALA A 17 22.35 -10.44 -2.88
CA ALA A 17 21.39 -9.71 -3.68
C ALA A 17 20.06 -9.69 -2.90
N ALA A 18 19.63 -8.51 -2.48
CA ALA A 18 18.33 -8.37 -1.85
C ALA A 18 17.28 -8.85 -2.85
N SER A 19 16.49 -9.85 -2.47
CA SER A 19 15.37 -10.34 -3.28
C SER A 19 14.37 -9.22 -3.45
N ALA A 20 13.93 -8.97 -4.66
CA ALA A 20 12.92 -7.96 -4.99
C ALA A 20 11.88 -8.58 -5.94
N ALA A 21 10.64 -8.16 -5.80
CA ALA A 21 9.50 -8.66 -6.56
C ALA A 21 8.66 -7.53 -7.12
N ASP A 22 7.92 -7.78 -8.18
CA ASP A 22 6.88 -6.87 -8.63
C ASP A 22 5.59 -7.15 -7.85
N VAL A 23 5.01 -6.10 -7.29
CA VAL A 23 3.74 -6.14 -6.58
C VAL A 23 2.68 -5.47 -7.44
N VAL A 24 1.79 -6.27 -7.99
CA VAL A 24 0.60 -5.77 -8.70
C VAL A 24 -0.52 -5.61 -7.69
N VAL A 25 -1.08 -4.41 -7.57
CA VAL A 25 -2.28 -4.18 -6.77
C VAL A 25 -3.48 -4.02 -7.68
N GLU A 26 -4.47 -4.89 -7.50
CA GLU A 26 -5.76 -4.85 -8.18
C GLU A 26 -6.78 -4.18 -7.27
N ILE A 27 -7.15 -2.95 -7.61
CA ILE A 27 -8.09 -2.12 -6.86
C ILE A 27 -9.45 -2.26 -7.52
N ARG A 28 -10.39 -2.87 -6.82
CA ARG A 28 -11.74 -3.15 -7.31
C ARG A 28 -12.75 -2.15 -6.77
N GLY A 29 -13.85 -1.96 -7.51
CA GLY A 29 -14.95 -1.10 -7.09
C GLY A 29 -14.61 0.38 -7.14
N VAL A 30 -13.70 0.78 -8.01
CA VAL A 30 -13.47 2.20 -8.31
C VAL A 30 -14.73 2.75 -8.97
N GLU A 31 -15.28 3.83 -8.40
CA GLU A 31 -16.49 4.47 -8.93
C GLU A 31 -16.16 5.56 -9.96
N ALA A 32 -17.12 5.86 -10.84
CA ALA A 32 -17.03 6.94 -11.81
C ALA A 32 -17.22 8.30 -11.12
N ARG A 33 -16.22 8.69 -10.34
CA ARG A 33 -16.19 9.98 -9.63
C ARG A 33 -15.01 10.81 -10.13
N ALA A 34 -15.09 12.14 -9.98
CA ALA A 34 -13.97 13.03 -10.23
C ALA A 34 -12.88 12.81 -9.16
N GLY A 35 -11.66 13.21 -9.48
CA GLY A 35 -10.52 13.15 -8.57
C GLY A 35 -9.50 12.09 -8.93
N ALA A 36 -8.32 12.24 -8.40
CA ALA A 36 -7.20 11.34 -8.64
C ALA A 36 -7.21 10.15 -7.66
N LEU A 37 -6.83 8.99 -8.15
CA LEU A 37 -6.55 7.83 -7.32
C LEU A 37 -5.07 7.85 -6.94
N GLN A 38 -4.77 8.23 -5.71
CA GLN A 38 -3.44 8.25 -5.13
C GLN A 38 -3.20 6.93 -4.41
N THR A 39 -2.07 6.30 -4.68
CA THR A 39 -1.73 5.02 -4.07
C THR A 39 -0.33 5.03 -3.47
N SER A 40 -0.13 4.27 -2.42
CA SER A 40 1.18 4.10 -1.79
C SER A 40 1.38 2.71 -1.24
N LEU A 41 2.62 2.22 -1.39
CA LEU A 41 3.12 1.02 -0.75
C LEU A 41 4.14 1.45 0.32
N GLN A 42 3.87 1.15 1.57
CA GLN A 42 4.56 1.72 2.73
C GLN A 42 5.10 0.64 3.65
N THR A 43 6.32 0.82 4.10
CA THR A 43 6.88 0.06 5.23
C THR A 43 6.25 0.52 6.55
N ARG A 44 6.48 -0.21 7.65
CA ARG A 44 6.00 0.16 8.99
C ARG A 44 6.42 1.59 9.40
N SER A 45 7.65 1.99 9.10
CA SER A 45 8.15 3.32 9.46
C SER A 45 7.54 4.46 8.65
N GLU A 46 6.97 4.14 7.49
CA GLU A 46 6.34 5.09 6.55
C GLU A 46 4.82 5.12 6.66
N PHE A 47 4.23 4.14 7.35
CA PHE A 47 2.79 3.96 7.43
C PHE A 47 2.06 5.22 7.89
N MET A 48 0.99 5.58 7.16
CA MET A 48 0.19 6.79 7.34
C MET A 48 1.01 8.10 7.27
N LYS A 49 2.18 8.08 6.65
CA LYS A 49 2.98 9.26 6.35
C LYS A 49 3.01 9.47 4.84
N GLU A 50 3.37 10.67 4.39
CA GLU A 50 3.51 10.98 2.96
C GLU A 50 4.81 10.41 2.36
N LYS A 51 5.07 9.13 2.62
CA LYS A 51 6.28 8.40 2.23
C LYS A 51 5.93 7.05 1.63
N GLY A 52 6.93 6.37 1.09
CA GLY A 52 6.80 5.06 0.44
C GLY A 52 6.82 5.14 -1.08
N LEU A 53 6.63 3.99 -1.72
CA LEU A 53 6.47 3.92 -3.18
C LEU A 53 5.07 4.43 -3.55
N ARG A 54 5.00 5.40 -4.45
CA ARG A 54 3.74 6.08 -4.79
C ARG A 54 3.40 5.92 -6.27
N SER A 55 2.11 5.89 -6.57
CA SER A 55 1.57 5.98 -7.92
C SER A 55 0.28 6.82 -7.89
N VAL A 56 0.04 7.58 -8.95
CA VAL A 56 -1.16 8.40 -9.10
C VAL A 56 -1.81 8.10 -10.45
N VAL A 57 -3.13 7.93 -10.45
CA VAL A 57 -3.95 7.85 -11.66
C VAL A 57 -4.90 9.03 -11.64
N GLU A 58 -4.65 10.02 -12.50
CA GLU A 58 -5.37 11.31 -12.50
C GLU A 58 -6.87 11.16 -12.79
N GLN A 59 -7.22 10.23 -13.68
CA GLN A 59 -8.60 9.95 -14.04
C GLN A 59 -8.81 8.43 -14.06
N PRO A 60 -9.06 7.82 -12.90
CA PRO A 60 -9.21 6.38 -12.83
C PRO A 60 -10.48 5.93 -13.56
N ALA A 61 -10.34 4.91 -14.41
CA ALA A 61 -11.50 4.28 -15.01
C ALA A 61 -12.32 3.54 -13.92
N PRO A 62 -13.66 3.57 -13.99
CA PRO A 62 -14.48 2.82 -13.05
C PRO A 62 -14.28 1.32 -13.19
N GLY A 63 -14.48 0.60 -12.09
CA GLY A 63 -14.37 -0.85 -12.04
C GLY A 63 -13.07 -1.32 -11.40
N VAL A 64 -12.09 -1.75 -12.19
CA VAL A 64 -10.83 -2.31 -11.70
C VAL A 64 -9.65 -1.50 -12.22
N VAL A 65 -8.87 -0.95 -11.30
CA VAL A 65 -7.59 -0.28 -11.60
C VAL A 65 -6.45 -1.18 -11.12
N ARG A 66 -5.40 -1.33 -11.94
CA ARG A 66 -4.19 -2.07 -11.59
C ARG A 66 -3.00 -1.13 -11.52
N ILE A 67 -2.26 -1.23 -10.41
CA ILE A 67 -1.02 -0.50 -10.17
C ILE A 67 0.09 -1.52 -9.99
N THR A 68 1.25 -1.29 -10.60
CA THR A 68 2.43 -2.12 -10.41
C THR A 68 3.51 -1.33 -9.69
N PHE A 69 3.98 -1.86 -8.58
CA PHE A 69 5.21 -1.41 -7.91
C PHE A 69 6.31 -2.39 -8.27
N SER A 70 7.28 -1.95 -9.05
CA SER A 70 8.37 -2.82 -9.52
C SER A 70 9.55 -2.81 -8.57
N ASN A 71 10.27 -3.95 -8.53
CA ASN A 71 11.49 -4.12 -7.73
C ASN A 71 11.30 -3.80 -6.23
N VAL A 72 10.19 -4.23 -5.65
CA VAL A 72 9.91 -4.06 -4.23
C VAL A 72 10.77 -5.04 -3.43
N PRO A 73 11.63 -4.57 -2.51
CA PRO A 73 12.42 -5.44 -1.65
C PRO A 73 11.54 -6.36 -0.81
N ALA A 74 12.04 -7.56 -0.50
CA ALA A 74 11.34 -8.46 0.43
C ALA A 74 11.15 -7.80 1.80
N GLY A 75 9.94 -7.90 2.37
CA GLY A 75 9.59 -7.24 3.63
C GLY A 75 8.10 -7.17 3.90
N GLU A 76 7.75 -6.51 5.00
CA GLU A 76 6.35 -6.21 5.35
C GLU A 76 5.94 -4.84 4.83
N TYR A 77 4.80 -4.77 4.18
CA TYR A 77 4.24 -3.56 3.58
C TYR A 77 2.75 -3.42 3.87
N ALA A 78 2.29 -2.18 3.92
CA ALA A 78 0.88 -1.81 3.83
C ALA A 78 0.63 -1.09 2.50
N PHE A 79 -0.51 -1.37 1.87
CA PHE A 79 -0.98 -0.64 0.70
C PHE A 79 -2.13 0.28 1.09
N ASN A 80 -2.05 1.53 0.63
CA ASN A 80 -3.08 2.54 0.81
C ASN A 80 -3.50 3.09 -0.55
N ALA A 81 -4.80 3.25 -0.75
CA ALA A 81 -5.37 3.99 -1.86
C ALA A 81 -6.33 5.06 -1.33
N LEU A 82 -6.25 6.24 -1.90
CA LEU A 82 -7.12 7.39 -1.68
C LEU A 82 -7.67 7.83 -3.03
N HIS A 83 -8.99 7.77 -3.23
CA HIS A 83 -9.65 8.43 -4.33
C HIS A 83 -10.04 9.82 -3.87
N ASP A 84 -9.16 10.78 -4.13
CA ASP A 84 -9.20 12.16 -3.66
C ASP A 84 -10.24 12.95 -4.47
N LEU A 85 -11.46 13.00 -3.97
CA LEU A 85 -12.62 13.52 -4.70
C LEU A 85 -12.66 15.05 -4.71
N ASP A 86 -12.05 15.71 -3.75
CA ASP A 86 -12.01 17.17 -3.62
C ASP A 86 -10.67 17.79 -4.07
N GLY A 87 -9.68 16.97 -4.42
CA GLY A 87 -8.38 17.39 -4.95
C GLY A 87 -7.46 18.03 -3.90
N ASN A 88 -7.67 17.75 -2.61
CA ASN A 88 -6.87 18.36 -1.55
C ASN A 88 -5.60 17.55 -1.17
N GLY A 89 -5.41 16.37 -1.78
CA GLY A 89 -4.23 15.51 -1.61
C GLY A 89 -4.21 14.68 -0.34
N ARG A 90 -5.29 14.64 0.43
CA ARG A 90 -5.39 13.94 1.71
C ARG A 90 -6.79 13.42 1.98
N MET A 91 -6.93 12.48 2.91
CA MET A 91 -8.24 12.02 3.36
C MET A 91 -9.04 13.15 4.00
N THR A 92 -10.20 13.45 3.46
CA THR A 92 -11.17 14.38 4.03
C THR A 92 -12.16 13.63 4.90
N LEU A 93 -12.32 14.09 6.15
CA LEU A 93 -13.26 13.52 7.11
C LEU A 93 -14.40 14.50 7.38
N SER A 94 -15.61 13.99 7.47
CA SER A 94 -16.78 14.74 7.96
C SER A 94 -16.62 15.12 9.44
N LYS A 95 -17.53 15.95 9.96
CA LYS A 95 -17.58 16.27 11.40
C LYS A 95 -17.78 15.03 12.31
N SER A 96 -18.30 13.94 11.76
CA SER A 96 -18.49 12.67 12.46
C SER A 96 -17.34 11.69 12.21
N TYR A 97 -16.19 12.17 11.71
CA TYR A 97 -15.01 11.36 11.37
C TYR A 97 -15.27 10.29 10.30
N ILE A 98 -16.28 10.51 9.45
CA ILE A 98 -16.57 9.61 8.32
C ILE A 98 -15.79 10.11 7.10
N PRO A 99 -15.04 9.24 6.40
CA PRO A 99 -14.35 9.60 5.16
C PRO A 99 -15.32 10.12 4.10
N SER A 100 -15.02 11.26 3.50
CA SER A 100 -15.75 11.79 2.33
C SER A 100 -15.15 11.29 1.02
N ASP A 101 -13.88 10.93 1.04
CA ASP A 101 -13.15 10.36 -0.08
C ASP A 101 -13.27 8.84 -0.13
N GLY A 102 -13.00 8.27 -1.30
CA GLY A 102 -12.88 6.83 -1.44
C GLY A 102 -11.54 6.34 -0.88
N TRP A 103 -11.52 5.18 -0.27
CA TRP A 103 -10.29 4.60 0.24
C TRP A 103 -10.23 3.08 0.11
N ALA A 104 -9.03 2.51 0.09
CA ALA A 104 -8.80 1.07 0.15
C ALA A 104 -7.49 0.73 0.85
N MET A 105 -7.53 -0.38 1.60
CA MET A 105 -6.37 -1.02 2.22
C MET A 105 -6.54 -2.54 2.17
N VAL A 106 -5.47 -3.29 2.33
CA VAL A 106 -5.55 -4.74 2.49
C VAL A 106 -6.34 -5.05 3.76
N GLY A 107 -7.42 -5.83 3.65
CA GLY A 107 -8.28 -6.14 4.80
C GLY A 107 -9.09 -4.95 5.33
N GLY A 108 -9.15 -3.84 4.57
CA GLY A 108 -9.83 -2.62 4.96
C GLY A 108 -11.31 -2.81 5.31
N GLU A 109 -11.96 -3.79 4.71
CA GLU A 109 -13.36 -4.15 4.98
C GLU A 109 -13.61 -4.70 6.39
N LYS A 110 -12.57 -5.06 7.12
CA LYS A 110 -12.64 -5.60 8.50
C LYS A 110 -12.35 -4.54 9.57
N LEU A 111 -11.89 -3.35 9.15
CA LEU A 111 -11.52 -2.30 10.07
C LEU A 111 -12.75 -1.71 10.77
N GLN A 112 -12.65 -1.54 12.07
CA GLN A 112 -13.69 -0.92 12.91
C GLN A 112 -13.24 0.43 13.49
N GLY A 113 -12.15 0.99 12.97
CA GLY A 113 -11.57 2.24 13.43
C GLY A 113 -10.34 2.61 12.63
N ALA A 114 -9.51 3.49 13.17
CA ALA A 114 -8.25 3.87 12.53
C ALA A 114 -7.35 2.64 12.35
N PRO A 115 -6.81 2.40 11.14
CA PRO A 115 -5.96 1.23 10.88
C PRO A 115 -4.62 1.33 11.60
N THR A 116 -4.14 0.21 12.10
CA THR A 116 -2.73 0.04 12.45
C THR A 116 -1.99 -0.67 11.32
N PHE A 117 -0.67 -0.56 11.28
CA PHE A 117 0.12 -1.28 10.27
C PHE A 117 -0.12 -2.80 10.32
N ASP A 118 -0.23 -3.36 11.53
CA ASP A 118 -0.42 -4.80 11.72
C ASP A 118 -1.79 -5.31 11.23
N ASP A 119 -2.81 -4.45 11.19
CA ASP A 119 -4.14 -4.80 10.68
C ASP A 119 -4.17 -4.96 9.15
N VAL A 120 -3.30 -4.23 8.43
CA VAL A 120 -3.37 -4.07 6.97
C VAL A 120 -2.10 -4.49 6.24
N LYS A 121 -1.11 -5.00 6.96
CA LYS A 121 0.17 -5.43 6.37
C LYS A 121 0.04 -6.73 5.59
N PHE A 122 0.94 -6.89 4.63
CA PHE A 122 1.19 -8.14 3.93
C PHE A 122 2.70 -8.31 3.71
N VAL A 123 3.12 -9.51 3.32
CA VAL A 123 4.54 -9.84 3.13
C VAL A 123 4.84 -9.92 1.64
N VAL A 124 5.89 -9.21 1.22
CA VAL A 124 6.52 -9.34 -0.09
C VAL A 124 7.72 -10.28 0.06
N GLY A 125 7.74 -11.34 -0.72
CA GLY A 125 8.85 -12.30 -0.77
C GLY A 125 9.75 -12.07 -1.98
N SER A 126 10.28 -13.17 -2.54
CA SER A 126 11.10 -13.17 -3.76
C SER A 126 10.30 -13.19 -5.06
N ASP A 127 9.05 -13.65 -5.00
CA ASP A 127 8.23 -13.91 -6.17
C ASP A 127 7.25 -12.77 -6.41
N ASN A 128 7.01 -12.45 -7.69
CA ASN A 128 6.00 -11.50 -8.09
C ASN A 128 4.63 -11.90 -7.53
N MET A 129 3.88 -10.92 -7.06
CA MET A 129 2.60 -11.18 -6.41
C MET A 129 1.50 -10.21 -6.84
N THR A 130 0.25 -10.63 -6.65
CA THR A 130 -0.92 -9.77 -6.82
C THR A 130 -1.68 -9.64 -5.51
N VAL A 131 -1.84 -8.39 -5.08
CA VAL A 131 -2.65 -8.00 -3.93
C VAL A 131 -3.99 -7.48 -4.43
N ARG A 132 -5.09 -7.86 -3.77
CA ARG A 132 -6.45 -7.39 -4.14
C ARG A 132 -7.03 -6.60 -3.00
N VAL A 133 -7.54 -5.40 -3.33
CA VAL A 133 -8.23 -4.52 -2.40
C VAL A 133 -9.55 -4.04 -3.01
N LYS A 134 -10.47 -3.63 -2.16
CA LYS A 134 -11.76 -3.08 -2.58
C LYS A 134 -11.86 -1.64 -2.11
N MET A 135 -12.24 -0.73 -3.03
CA MET A 135 -12.57 0.64 -2.68
C MET A 135 -13.81 0.68 -1.79
N THR A 136 -13.75 1.55 -0.82
CA THR A 136 -14.87 1.89 0.06
C THR A 136 -15.21 3.35 -0.14
N TYR A 137 -16.49 3.65 -0.39
CA TYR A 137 -17.04 4.99 -0.47
C TYR A 137 -18.18 5.08 0.53
N PHE A 138 -18.30 6.22 1.20
CA PHE A 138 -19.42 6.49 2.07
C PHE A 138 -20.48 7.31 1.33
N ASP A 139 -21.63 6.71 1.06
CA ASP A 139 -22.76 7.35 0.36
C ASP A 139 -23.73 8.06 1.33
N GLY A 140 -23.27 8.38 2.53
CA GLY A 140 -24.13 8.98 3.55
C GLY A 140 -25.10 8.01 4.24
N ASN A 141 -25.25 6.79 3.75
CA ASN A 141 -25.97 5.71 4.43
C ASN A 141 -25.01 5.06 5.43
N ILE A 142 -24.94 5.59 6.63
CA ILE A 142 -24.38 4.87 7.77
C ILE A 142 -25.26 3.64 7.96
N PRO A 143 -24.76 2.40 7.86
CA PRO A 143 -25.48 1.27 8.36
C PRO A 143 -25.77 1.58 9.83
N SER A 144 -27.02 1.73 10.22
CA SER A 144 -27.35 1.91 11.62
C SER A 144 -26.68 0.75 12.34
N ALA A 145 -25.79 1.06 13.29
CA ALA A 145 -25.24 0.07 14.18
C ALA A 145 -26.46 -0.64 14.76
N ASN A 146 -26.67 -1.88 14.34
CA ASN A 146 -27.74 -2.71 14.86
C ASN A 146 -27.44 -2.88 16.34
N PRO A 147 -28.23 -2.35 17.25
CA PRO A 147 -28.10 -2.65 18.67
C PRO A 147 -28.62 -4.08 18.84
N ALA A 148 -27.82 -5.05 18.51
CA ALA A 148 -28.10 -6.45 18.78
C ALA A 148 -27.66 -6.71 20.21
N ARG A 149 -28.63 -6.84 20.99
CA ARG A 149 -28.97 -7.71 22.12
C ARG A 149 -27.81 -8.58 22.65
#